data_2cad072127509c24327598d134f816e2
#
_entry.id   2cad072127509c24327598d134f816e2
#
_cell.length_a   1.000
_cell.length_b   1.000
_cell.length_c   1.000
_cell.angle_alpha   90.00
_cell.angle_beta   90.00
_cell.angle_gamma   90.00
#
_symmetry.space_group_name_H-M   'P 1'
#
loop_
_entity.id
_entity.type
_entity.pdbx_description
1 polymer ?
#
loop_
_entity_poly.entity_id
_entity_poly.type
_entity_poly.pdbx_seq_one_letter_code
_entity_poly.pdbx_strand_id
1 'polypeptide(L)'
;LPLKVCIAEITGTEYEVVFISEDDDRLNEIQNMAIEANQKKKSKSAAEKAGLNPKYTFDTFVVGGNNNFAHAASLAVAESPGEVYNPLFLYGGVGLGKTHLMHSIAHFILDKNPKKKVLYVTSETFTNELIEALKNGKTAGNESAMSKFRDKYRNNDVLLIDDIQFIIGKESTQEEFFHTFNHLHTSGKQIII
;
A
#
# COMPACT_ATOMS: atom_id res chain seq x y z
N LEU A 1 22.57 -29.28 26.75
CA LEU A 1 22.05 -28.71 28.00
C LEU A 1 22.64 -27.31 28.30
N PRO A 2 23.95 -27.02 28.19
CA PRO A 2 24.46 -25.66 28.42
C PRO A 2 23.93 -24.60 27.46
N LEU A 3 23.70 -24.94 26.20
CA LEU A 3 23.26 -24.00 25.16
C LEU A 3 21.83 -23.49 25.41
N LYS A 4 20.91 -24.35 25.84
CA LYS A 4 19.54 -23.98 26.25
C LYS A 4 19.54 -22.94 27.36
N VAL A 5 20.37 -23.16 28.37
CA VAL A 5 20.48 -22.28 29.55
C VAL A 5 21.06 -20.92 29.13
N CYS A 6 22.15 -20.90 28.36
CA CYS A 6 22.73 -19.65 27.87
C CYS A 6 21.78 -18.85 27.01
N ILE A 7 21.01 -19.48 26.10
CA ILE A 7 20.03 -18.80 25.26
C ILE A 7 18.91 -18.22 26.14
N ALA A 8 18.39 -18.97 27.12
CA ALA A 8 17.35 -18.49 28.02
C ALA A 8 17.84 -17.29 28.86
N GLU A 9 19.08 -17.35 29.39
CA GLU A 9 19.68 -16.23 30.13
C GLU A 9 19.87 -14.98 29.33
N ILE A 10 20.27 -15.09 28.04
CA ILE A 10 20.50 -13.92 27.15
C ILE A 10 19.18 -13.32 26.63
N THR A 11 18.20 -14.18 26.31
CA THR A 11 16.96 -13.75 25.64
C THR A 11 15.78 -13.56 26.59
N GLY A 12 15.88 -14.06 27.81
CA GLY A 12 14.78 -14.05 28.77
C GLY A 12 13.63 -15.01 28.44
N THR A 13 13.83 -15.91 27.47
CA THR A 13 12.79 -16.83 26.98
C THR A 13 13.36 -18.23 26.82
N GLU A 14 12.63 -19.25 27.24
CA GLU A 14 13.01 -20.64 27.01
C GLU A 14 12.75 -21.06 25.56
N TYR A 15 13.79 -21.55 24.90
CA TYR A 15 13.74 -22.08 23.52
C TYR A 15 14.04 -23.58 23.51
N GLU A 16 13.36 -24.30 22.65
CA GLU A 16 13.74 -25.65 22.30
C GLU A 16 14.91 -25.62 21.31
N VAL A 17 16.05 -26.17 21.69
CA VAL A 17 17.24 -26.20 20.82
C VAL A 17 17.26 -27.56 20.10
N VAL A 18 17.15 -27.47 18.77
CA VAL A 18 17.23 -28.64 17.87
C VAL A 18 18.51 -28.50 17.05
N PHE A 19 19.31 -29.55 17.00
CA PHE A 19 20.49 -29.60 16.12
C PHE A 19 20.06 -30.16 14.78
N ILE A 20 20.42 -29.45 13.72
CA ILE A 20 20.07 -29.78 12.34
C ILE A 20 21.39 -29.90 11.56
N SER A 21 21.57 -30.95 10.77
CA SER A 21 22.72 -31.09 9.86
C SER A 21 22.44 -30.31 8.55
N GLU A 22 23.48 -30.01 7.78
CA GLU A 22 23.36 -29.29 6.49
C GLU A 22 22.50 -30.05 5.48
N ASP A 23 22.40 -31.38 5.59
CA ASP A 23 21.62 -32.26 4.72
C ASP A 23 20.20 -32.57 5.25
N ASP A 24 19.74 -31.88 6.29
CA ASP A 24 18.41 -32.12 6.88
C ASP A 24 17.33 -31.35 6.12
N ASP A 25 16.35 -32.05 5.55
CA ASP A 25 15.23 -31.47 4.81
C ASP A 25 14.46 -30.39 5.62
N ARG A 26 14.48 -30.48 6.94
CA ARG A 26 13.88 -29.49 7.86
C ARG A 26 14.58 -28.14 7.81
N LEU A 27 15.83 -28.07 7.34
CA LEU A 27 16.57 -26.81 7.22
C LEU A 27 15.92 -25.89 6.17
N ASN A 28 15.49 -26.47 5.05
CA ASN A 28 14.78 -25.75 4.00
C ASN A 28 13.41 -25.26 4.49
N GLU A 29 12.69 -26.05 5.25
CA GLU A 29 11.39 -25.65 5.83
C GLU A 29 11.55 -24.49 6.82
N ILE A 30 12.53 -24.56 7.72
CA ILE A 30 12.82 -23.49 8.69
C ILE A 30 13.27 -22.22 8.01
N GLN A 31 14.10 -22.30 6.97
CA GLN A 31 14.52 -21.13 6.19
C GLN A 31 13.35 -20.49 5.47
N ASN A 32 12.48 -21.29 4.87
CA ASN A 32 11.27 -20.79 4.19
C ASN A 32 10.32 -20.10 5.20
N MET A 33 10.07 -20.71 6.36
CA MET A 33 9.28 -20.09 7.44
C MET A 33 9.88 -18.78 7.93
N ALA A 34 11.20 -18.69 8.06
CA ALA A 34 11.89 -17.46 8.48
C ALA A 34 11.82 -16.36 7.40
N ILE A 35 11.90 -16.75 6.12
CA ILE A 35 11.74 -15.83 4.98
C ILE A 35 10.31 -15.29 4.94
N GLU A 36 9.30 -16.16 5.06
CA GLU A 36 7.89 -15.78 5.09
C GLU A 36 7.56 -14.86 6.27
N ALA A 37 8.04 -15.20 7.47
CA ALA A 37 7.84 -14.37 8.66
C ALA A 37 8.47 -12.97 8.49
N ASN A 38 9.67 -12.89 7.91
CA ASN A 38 10.35 -11.64 7.62
C ASN A 38 9.61 -10.82 6.53
N GLN A 39 9.11 -11.49 5.51
CA GLN A 39 8.33 -10.86 4.45
C GLN A 39 7.01 -10.29 5.01
N LYS A 40 6.30 -11.07 5.81
CA LYS A 40 5.07 -10.66 6.49
C LYS A 40 5.27 -9.48 7.45
N LYS A 41 6.40 -9.42 8.15
CA LYS A 41 6.77 -8.28 9.00
C LYS A 41 7.04 -7.02 8.17
N LYS A 42 7.74 -7.15 7.03
CA LYS A 42 8.02 -6.03 6.11
C LYS A 42 6.75 -5.51 5.44
N SER A 43 5.86 -6.39 5.01
CA SER A 43 4.56 -6.06 4.44
C SER A 43 3.69 -5.27 5.43
N LYS A 44 3.57 -5.73 6.67
CA LYS A 44 2.83 -5.00 7.71
C LYS A 44 3.39 -3.60 7.94
N SER A 45 4.71 -3.45 8.05
CA SER A 45 5.34 -2.13 8.20
C SER A 45 5.12 -1.22 6.99
N ALA A 46 5.10 -1.78 5.77
CA ALA A 46 4.80 -1.02 4.55
C ALA A 46 3.33 -0.60 4.51
N ALA A 47 2.40 -1.47 4.90
CA ALA A 47 0.98 -1.18 4.97
C ALA A 47 0.65 -0.08 5.99
N GLU A 48 1.28 -0.09 7.16
CA GLU A 48 1.16 0.97 8.16
C GLU A 48 1.65 2.32 7.62
N LYS A 49 2.81 2.34 6.95
CA LYS A 49 3.35 3.55 6.31
C LYS A 49 2.45 4.08 5.18
N ALA A 50 1.78 3.20 4.47
CA ALA A 50 0.81 3.56 3.43
C ALA A 50 -0.55 4.01 3.99
N GLY A 51 -0.76 4.01 5.32
CA GLY A 51 -2.01 4.41 5.95
C GLY A 51 -3.15 3.40 5.79
N LEU A 52 -2.83 2.11 5.58
CA LEU A 52 -3.83 1.09 5.31
C LEU A 52 -4.50 0.57 6.58
N ASN A 53 -5.81 0.35 6.53
CA ASN A 53 -6.54 -0.32 7.58
C ASN A 53 -6.29 -1.84 7.52
N PRO A 54 -5.71 -2.46 8.57
CA PRO A 54 -5.36 -3.89 8.54
C PRO A 54 -6.57 -4.84 8.48
N LYS A 55 -7.79 -4.32 8.72
CA LYS A 55 -9.02 -5.12 8.65
C LYS A 55 -9.60 -5.19 7.23
N TYR A 56 -9.14 -4.35 6.31
CA TYR A 56 -9.68 -4.26 4.95
C TYR A 56 -8.81 -5.07 3.98
N THR A 57 -9.09 -6.38 3.94
CA THR A 57 -8.42 -7.34 3.05
C THR A 57 -9.44 -8.02 2.16
N PHE A 58 -9.01 -8.69 1.09
CA PHE A 58 -9.91 -9.49 0.25
C PHE A 58 -10.60 -10.61 1.04
N ASP A 59 -9.91 -11.22 2.02
CA ASP A 59 -10.44 -12.30 2.86
C ASP A 59 -11.60 -11.85 3.75
N THR A 60 -11.61 -10.57 4.14
CA THR A 60 -12.66 -9.98 4.99
C THR A 60 -13.76 -9.28 4.20
N PHE A 61 -13.59 -9.17 2.88
CA PHE A 61 -14.60 -8.56 2.01
C PHE A 61 -15.73 -9.51 1.71
N VAL A 62 -16.97 -9.08 1.96
CA VAL A 62 -18.16 -9.90 1.68
C VAL A 62 -18.55 -9.76 0.21
N VAL A 63 -18.37 -10.83 -0.55
CA VAL A 63 -18.73 -10.88 -1.98
C VAL A 63 -20.20 -11.27 -2.14
N GLY A 64 -20.93 -10.51 -2.94
CA GLY A 64 -22.32 -10.75 -3.31
C GLY A 64 -22.57 -10.48 -4.79
N GLY A 65 -23.78 -10.75 -5.26
CA GLY A 65 -24.12 -10.59 -6.68
C GLY A 65 -23.88 -9.19 -7.25
N ASN A 66 -24.00 -8.16 -6.42
CA ASN A 66 -23.91 -6.75 -6.86
C ASN A 66 -22.48 -6.20 -6.84
N ASN A 67 -21.52 -6.86 -6.19
CA ASN A 67 -20.15 -6.39 -6.07
C ASN A 67 -19.10 -7.39 -6.60
N ASN A 68 -19.54 -8.53 -7.10
CA ASN A 68 -18.67 -9.59 -7.62
C ASN A 68 -17.75 -9.08 -8.73
N PHE A 69 -18.27 -8.28 -9.67
CA PHE A 69 -17.46 -7.70 -10.74
C PHE A 69 -16.40 -6.74 -10.20
N ALA A 70 -16.75 -5.84 -9.26
CA ALA A 70 -15.82 -4.93 -8.63
C ALA A 70 -14.73 -5.67 -7.86
N HIS A 71 -15.10 -6.74 -7.13
CA HIS A 71 -14.14 -7.61 -6.44
C HIS A 71 -13.18 -8.29 -7.43
N ALA A 72 -13.69 -8.91 -8.50
CA ALA A 72 -12.88 -9.59 -9.50
C ALA A 72 -11.91 -8.63 -10.23
N ALA A 73 -12.40 -7.43 -10.62
CA ALA A 73 -11.56 -6.40 -11.23
C ALA A 73 -10.47 -5.91 -10.27
N SER A 74 -10.82 -5.73 -8.99
CA SER A 74 -9.88 -5.33 -7.93
C SER A 74 -8.79 -6.38 -7.73
N LEU A 75 -9.15 -7.66 -7.74
CA LEU A 75 -8.19 -8.76 -7.59
C LEU A 75 -7.25 -8.82 -8.82
N ALA A 76 -7.79 -8.69 -10.04
CA ALA A 76 -6.98 -8.66 -11.26
C ALA A 76 -5.95 -7.52 -11.24
N VAL A 77 -6.34 -6.31 -10.79
CA VAL A 77 -5.43 -5.18 -10.62
C VAL A 77 -4.39 -5.44 -9.54
N ALA A 78 -4.77 -6.08 -8.44
CA ALA A 78 -3.85 -6.43 -7.37
C ALA A 78 -2.80 -7.46 -7.81
N GLU A 79 -3.17 -8.38 -8.70
CA GLU A 79 -2.27 -9.38 -9.27
C GLU A 79 -1.29 -8.79 -10.28
N SER A 80 -1.75 -7.87 -11.15
CA SER A 80 -0.97 -7.27 -12.24
C SER A 80 -1.16 -5.76 -12.29
N PRO A 81 -0.58 -5.00 -11.32
CA PRO A 81 -0.75 -3.56 -11.25
C PRO A 81 -0.13 -2.84 -12.45
N GLY A 82 -0.91 -1.95 -13.08
CA GLY A 82 -0.53 -1.17 -14.25
C GLY A 82 -0.83 -1.85 -15.60
N GLU A 83 -1.25 -3.12 -15.61
CA GLU A 83 -1.39 -3.90 -16.85
C GLU A 83 -2.83 -4.11 -17.29
N VAL A 84 -3.76 -4.37 -16.35
CA VAL A 84 -5.13 -4.83 -16.72
C VAL A 84 -6.11 -3.66 -16.79
N TYR A 85 -6.33 -2.96 -15.69
CA TYR A 85 -7.22 -1.80 -15.60
C TYR A 85 -6.47 -0.63 -14.99
N ASN A 86 -6.09 0.36 -15.82
CA ASN A 86 -5.39 1.54 -15.34
C ASN A 86 -5.92 2.81 -16.04
N PRO A 87 -6.65 3.69 -15.33
CA PRO A 87 -7.02 3.59 -13.92
C PRO A 87 -8.09 2.52 -13.64
N LEU A 88 -8.10 1.99 -12.40
CA LEU A 88 -9.26 1.32 -11.86
C LEU A 88 -10.15 2.37 -11.17
N PHE A 89 -11.36 2.54 -11.69
CA PHE A 89 -12.34 3.47 -11.13
C PHE A 89 -13.48 2.74 -10.44
N LEU A 90 -13.53 2.84 -9.10
CA LEU A 90 -14.55 2.22 -8.25
C LEU A 90 -15.61 3.26 -7.89
N TYR A 91 -16.80 3.14 -8.45
CA TYR A 91 -17.90 4.06 -8.19
C TYR A 91 -19.12 3.34 -7.62
N GLY A 92 -19.95 4.09 -6.88
CA GLY A 92 -21.15 3.55 -6.26
C GLY A 92 -21.54 4.31 -5.00
N GLY A 93 -22.67 3.99 -4.43
CA GLY A 93 -23.20 4.61 -3.21
C GLY A 93 -22.29 4.44 -1.98
N VAL A 94 -22.67 5.14 -0.92
CA VAL A 94 -21.99 5.05 0.38
C VAL A 94 -22.17 3.64 0.97
N GLY A 95 -21.15 3.12 1.66
CA GLY A 95 -21.24 1.85 2.38
C GLY A 95 -21.10 0.59 1.51
N LEU A 96 -20.86 0.71 0.20
CA LEU A 96 -20.74 -0.44 -0.71
C LEU A 96 -19.36 -1.12 -0.70
N GLY A 97 -18.41 -0.64 0.12
CA GLY A 97 -17.12 -1.29 0.29
C GLY A 97 -16.02 -0.80 -0.69
N LYS A 98 -16.17 0.35 -1.35
CA LYS A 98 -15.14 0.91 -2.25
C LYS A 98 -13.79 1.05 -1.54
N THR A 99 -13.76 1.77 -0.42
CA THR A 99 -12.58 1.94 0.42
C THR A 99 -11.99 0.60 0.87
N HIS A 100 -12.84 -0.38 1.20
CA HIS A 100 -12.40 -1.72 1.58
C HIS A 100 -11.65 -2.39 0.41
N LEU A 101 -12.19 -2.36 -0.81
CA LEU A 101 -11.53 -2.91 -2.00
C LEU A 101 -10.21 -2.19 -2.30
N MET A 102 -10.17 -0.86 -2.19
CA MET A 102 -8.94 -0.08 -2.38
C MET A 102 -7.84 -0.55 -1.42
N HIS A 103 -8.15 -0.66 -0.13
CA HIS A 103 -7.19 -1.17 0.86
C HIS A 103 -6.80 -2.63 0.60
N SER A 104 -7.76 -3.48 0.18
CA SER A 104 -7.49 -4.89 -0.15
C SER A 104 -6.47 -5.03 -1.28
N ILE A 105 -6.62 -4.23 -2.34
CA ILE A 105 -5.66 -4.18 -3.44
C ILE A 105 -4.26 -3.80 -2.92
N ALA A 106 -4.19 -2.75 -2.13
CA ALA A 106 -2.93 -2.25 -1.59
C ALA A 106 -2.23 -3.28 -0.67
N HIS A 107 -2.99 -3.94 0.22
CA HIS A 107 -2.46 -5.02 1.06
C HIS A 107 -1.92 -6.17 0.22
N PHE A 108 -2.68 -6.65 -0.75
CA PHE A 108 -2.27 -7.75 -1.61
C PHE A 108 -0.97 -7.44 -2.38
N ILE A 109 -0.84 -6.24 -2.94
CA ILE A 109 0.37 -5.80 -3.64
C ILE A 109 1.58 -5.78 -2.69
N LEU A 110 1.41 -5.23 -1.47
CA LEU A 110 2.47 -5.16 -0.47
C LEU A 110 2.85 -6.52 0.10
N ASP A 111 1.89 -7.44 0.23
CA ASP A 111 2.16 -8.81 0.66
C ASP A 111 3.01 -9.58 -0.37
N LYS A 112 2.72 -9.40 -1.66
CA LYS A 112 3.55 -9.95 -2.74
C LYS A 112 4.90 -9.26 -2.86
N ASN A 113 4.94 -7.94 -2.73
CA ASN A 113 6.17 -7.16 -2.87
C ASN A 113 6.23 -5.97 -1.88
N PRO A 114 6.78 -6.18 -0.68
CA PRO A 114 6.88 -5.13 0.35
C PRO A 114 7.75 -3.92 -0.02
N LYS A 115 8.48 -3.99 -1.15
CA LYS A 115 9.31 -2.88 -1.66
C LYS A 115 8.53 -1.93 -2.57
N LYS A 116 7.34 -2.31 -3.02
CA LYS A 116 6.49 -1.42 -3.83
C LYS A 116 6.09 -0.20 -3.02
N LYS A 117 6.14 0.95 -3.68
CA LYS A 117 5.69 2.21 -3.10
C LYS A 117 4.20 2.36 -3.34
N VAL A 118 3.43 2.17 -2.31
CA VAL A 118 1.96 2.30 -2.32
C VAL A 118 1.58 3.50 -1.46
N LEU A 119 0.75 4.38 -2.01
CA LEU A 119 0.22 5.54 -1.29
C LEU A 119 -1.31 5.52 -1.36
N TYR A 120 -1.96 5.47 -0.21
CA TYR A 120 -3.39 5.69 -0.06
C TYR A 120 -3.65 7.04 0.59
N VAL A 121 -4.51 7.84 -0.01
CA VAL A 121 -4.95 9.14 0.51
C VAL A 121 -6.40 9.38 0.16
N THR A 122 -7.08 10.24 0.93
CA THR A 122 -8.33 10.83 0.50
C THR A 122 -8.07 12.06 -0.38
N SER A 123 -8.98 12.40 -1.25
CA SER A 123 -8.88 13.62 -2.06
C SER A 123 -8.89 14.91 -1.21
N GLU A 124 -9.46 14.84 -0.01
CA GLU A 124 -9.37 15.93 0.98
C GLU A 124 -7.93 16.11 1.47
N THR A 125 -7.25 15.02 1.85
CA THR A 125 -5.84 15.04 2.25
C THR A 125 -4.96 15.60 1.14
N PHE A 126 -5.16 15.13 -0.10
CA PHE A 126 -4.46 15.66 -1.28
C PHE A 126 -4.64 17.16 -1.42
N THR A 127 -5.89 17.64 -1.30
CA THR A 127 -6.23 19.08 -1.39
C THR A 127 -5.54 19.90 -0.30
N ASN A 128 -5.61 19.43 0.95
CA ASN A 128 -5.04 20.17 2.08
C ASN A 128 -3.53 20.28 1.99
N GLU A 129 -2.85 19.18 1.60
CA GLU A 129 -1.40 19.17 1.39
C GLU A 129 -0.98 20.04 0.21
N LEU A 130 -1.77 20.08 -0.88
CA LEU A 130 -1.53 21.00 -1.98
C LEU A 130 -1.62 22.46 -1.55
N ILE A 131 -2.67 22.83 -0.79
CA ILE A 131 -2.85 24.19 -0.26
C ILE A 131 -1.67 24.58 0.64
N GLU A 132 -1.21 23.66 1.49
CA GLU A 132 -0.05 23.87 2.35
C GLU A 132 1.23 24.07 1.52
N ALA A 133 1.46 23.23 0.51
CA ALA A 133 2.61 23.35 -0.37
C ALA A 133 2.62 24.69 -1.13
N LEU A 134 1.46 25.18 -1.60
CA LEU A 134 1.31 26.47 -2.27
C LEU A 134 1.56 27.66 -1.31
N LYS A 135 1.11 27.57 -0.07
CA LYS A 135 1.35 28.62 0.96
C LYS A 135 2.83 28.69 1.34
N ASN A 136 3.49 27.55 1.50
CA ASN A 136 4.89 27.48 1.93
C ASN A 136 5.90 27.67 0.79
N GLY A 137 5.47 27.56 -0.47
CA GLY A 137 6.33 27.71 -1.65
C GLY A 137 6.83 29.13 -1.91
N LYS A 138 6.37 30.12 -1.15
CA LYS A 138 6.79 31.54 -1.25
C LYS A 138 8.02 31.88 -0.40
N THR A 139 8.53 30.96 0.40
CA THR A 139 9.70 31.19 1.24
C THR A 139 10.97 30.73 0.53
N ALA A 140 11.82 31.69 0.17
CA ALA A 140 13.05 31.47 -0.59
C ALA A 140 14.04 30.58 0.16
N GLY A 141 14.60 29.56 -0.52
CA GLY A 141 15.85 28.92 -0.12
C GLY A 141 15.84 27.42 0.11
N ASN A 142 14.72 26.75 0.12
CA ASN A 142 14.63 25.26 0.19
C ASN A 142 13.99 24.69 -1.07
N GLU A 143 14.32 23.43 -1.36
CA GLU A 143 13.57 22.60 -2.33
C GLU A 143 12.08 22.93 -2.19
N SER A 144 11.49 23.45 -3.25
CA SER A 144 10.15 24.03 -3.21
C SER A 144 9.19 23.04 -2.53
N ALA A 145 8.37 23.51 -1.59
CA ALA A 145 7.33 22.68 -0.95
C ALA A 145 6.47 21.95 -1.99
N MET A 146 6.29 22.57 -3.17
CA MET A 146 5.65 21.96 -4.33
C MET A 146 6.45 20.79 -4.92
N SER A 147 7.80 20.83 -4.91
CA SER A 147 8.60 19.68 -5.35
C SER A 147 8.38 18.49 -4.42
N LYS A 148 8.43 18.70 -3.12
CA LYS A 148 8.17 17.63 -2.12
C LYS A 148 6.76 17.04 -2.25
N PHE A 149 5.76 17.91 -2.48
CA PHE A 149 4.39 17.47 -2.75
C PHE A 149 4.34 16.57 -3.99
N ARG A 150 4.90 17.02 -5.11
CA ARG A 150 4.94 16.25 -6.35
C ARG A 150 5.72 14.95 -6.20
N ASP A 151 6.83 14.95 -5.50
CA ASP A 151 7.62 13.75 -5.22
C ASP A 151 6.83 12.74 -4.38
N LYS A 152 6.10 13.21 -3.37
CA LYS A 152 5.23 12.34 -2.56
C LYS A 152 4.19 11.61 -3.40
N TYR A 153 3.53 12.32 -4.34
CA TYR A 153 2.42 11.76 -5.10
C TYR A 153 2.85 11.07 -6.39
N ARG A 154 3.91 11.55 -7.05
CA ARG A 154 4.34 11.05 -8.37
C ARG A 154 5.38 9.93 -8.30
N ASN A 155 5.99 9.68 -7.13
CA ASN A 155 7.04 8.68 -6.95
C ASN A 155 6.52 7.35 -6.38
N ASN A 156 5.26 7.00 -6.70
CA ASN A 156 4.64 5.76 -6.24
C ASN A 156 4.50 4.75 -7.38
N ASP A 157 4.50 3.47 -7.04
CA ASP A 157 4.13 2.40 -7.97
C ASP A 157 2.62 2.23 -8.06
N VAL A 158 1.92 2.55 -6.97
CA VAL A 158 0.46 2.48 -6.88
C VAL A 158 -0.05 3.69 -6.10
N LEU A 159 -0.94 4.46 -6.71
CA LEU A 159 -1.62 5.59 -6.08
C LEU A 159 -3.10 5.29 -5.94
N LEU A 160 -3.61 5.34 -4.71
CA LEU A 160 -5.03 5.18 -4.40
C LEU A 160 -5.55 6.51 -3.86
N ILE A 161 -6.54 7.08 -4.54
CA ILE A 161 -7.20 8.32 -4.10
C ILE A 161 -8.67 8.04 -3.89
N ASP A 162 -9.08 8.06 -2.64
CA ASP A 162 -10.47 7.86 -2.25
C ASP A 162 -11.26 9.16 -2.26
N ASP A 163 -12.57 9.02 -2.45
CA ASP A 163 -13.52 10.13 -2.38
C ASP A 163 -13.20 11.29 -3.34
N ILE A 164 -12.83 10.97 -4.58
CA ILE A 164 -12.40 11.95 -5.60
C ILE A 164 -13.41 13.07 -5.85
N GLN A 165 -14.70 12.85 -5.56
CA GLN A 165 -15.75 13.86 -5.75
C GLN A 165 -15.51 15.14 -4.94
N PHE A 166 -14.72 15.12 -3.86
CA PHE A 166 -14.44 16.31 -3.05
C PHE A 166 -13.47 17.31 -3.70
N ILE A 167 -12.87 16.98 -4.85
CA ILE A 167 -12.12 17.98 -5.64
C ILE A 167 -13.02 18.77 -6.62
N ILE A 168 -14.29 18.40 -6.78
CA ILE A 168 -15.21 19.11 -7.66
C ILE A 168 -15.30 20.58 -7.25
N GLY A 169 -15.16 21.50 -8.22
CA GLY A 169 -15.17 22.94 -7.99
C GLY A 169 -13.87 23.53 -7.43
N LYS A 170 -12.82 22.71 -7.25
CA LYS A 170 -11.49 23.19 -6.80
C LYS A 170 -10.50 23.12 -7.97
N GLU A 171 -10.58 24.11 -8.87
CA GLU A 171 -9.84 24.11 -10.15
C GLU A 171 -8.34 23.80 -10.00
N SER A 172 -7.64 24.51 -9.10
CA SER A 172 -6.21 24.30 -8.87
C SER A 172 -5.88 22.88 -8.38
N THR A 173 -6.79 22.27 -7.60
CA THR A 173 -6.63 20.89 -7.12
C THR A 173 -6.87 19.90 -8.27
N GLN A 174 -7.87 20.16 -9.09
CA GLN A 174 -8.15 19.33 -10.28
C GLN A 174 -6.99 19.37 -11.27
N GLU A 175 -6.40 20.53 -11.50
CA GLU A 175 -5.24 20.70 -12.39
C GLU A 175 -4.01 19.93 -11.88
N GLU A 176 -3.63 20.08 -10.61
CA GLU A 176 -2.46 19.38 -10.06
C GLU A 176 -2.71 17.86 -9.96
N PHE A 177 -3.98 17.46 -9.69
CA PHE A 177 -4.38 16.06 -9.76
C PHE A 177 -4.23 15.50 -11.18
N PHE A 178 -4.70 16.21 -12.19
CA PHE A 178 -4.58 15.83 -13.59
C PHE A 178 -3.11 15.65 -14.02
N HIS A 179 -2.24 16.57 -13.62
CA HIS A 179 -0.81 16.45 -13.87
C HIS A 179 -0.18 15.23 -13.17
N THR A 180 -0.59 14.95 -11.94
CA THR A 180 -0.14 13.77 -11.19
C THR A 180 -0.64 12.48 -11.83
N PHE A 181 -1.91 12.44 -12.22
CA PHE A 181 -2.51 11.33 -12.94
C PHE A 181 -1.75 11.02 -14.23
N ASN A 182 -1.56 12.02 -15.09
CA ASN A 182 -0.86 11.84 -16.36
C ASN A 182 0.57 11.33 -16.16
N HIS A 183 1.30 11.88 -15.19
CA HIS A 183 2.66 11.45 -14.88
C HIS A 183 2.72 9.96 -14.51
N LEU A 184 1.84 9.51 -13.63
CA LEU A 184 1.78 8.12 -13.19
C LEU A 184 1.30 7.19 -14.32
N HIS A 185 0.23 7.58 -15.01
CA HIS A 185 -0.36 6.78 -16.09
C HIS A 185 0.63 6.54 -17.23
N THR A 186 1.30 7.59 -17.71
CA THR A 186 2.31 7.48 -18.77
C THR A 186 3.54 6.70 -18.35
N SER A 187 3.82 6.62 -17.04
CA SER A 187 4.90 5.82 -16.47
C SER A 187 4.47 4.36 -16.16
N GLY A 188 3.28 3.93 -16.57
CA GLY A 188 2.77 2.59 -16.32
C GLY A 188 2.52 2.27 -14.84
N LYS A 189 2.35 3.31 -14.00
CA LYS A 189 2.05 3.16 -12.57
C LYS A 189 0.55 2.97 -12.37
N GLN A 190 0.16 2.13 -11.42
CA GLN A 190 -1.25 1.85 -11.15
C GLN A 190 -1.92 3.04 -10.44
N ILE A 191 -3.07 3.42 -10.94
CA ILE A 191 -3.95 4.42 -10.31
C ILE A 191 -5.29 3.76 -9.97
N ILE A 192 -5.80 4.03 -8.76
CA ILE A 192 -7.10 3.54 -8.27
C ILE A 192 -7.86 4.74 -7.70
N ILE A 193 -9.10 4.93 -8.15
CA ILE A 193 -9.96 6.06 -7.79
C ILE A 193 -11.31 5.56 -7.32
#